data_62968f9bf5cc44fd4ff37ea08eb1ebe0
#
_entry.id   62968f9bf5cc44fd4ff37ea08eb1ebe0
#
_cell.length_a   1.000
_cell.length_b   1.000
_cell.length_c   1.000
_cell.angle_alpha   90.00
_cell.angle_beta   90.00
_cell.angle_gamma   90.00
#
_symmetry.space_group_name_H-M   'P 1'
#
loop_
_entity.id
_entity.type
_entity.pdbx_description
1 polymer ?
#
loop_
_entity_poly.entity_id
_entity_poly.type
_entity_poly.pdbx_seq_one_letter_code
_entity_poly.pdbx_strand_id
1 'polypeptide(L)'
;MKRPARRRGGLSKDHSSGGEWSSGMLYKSTRNSGCKVTSAAAITQGISADGGLFVPESLPALSPADMTRLAGLGYADRAYDVFSRFLTDFTPEEIRHCVDSAYNDRNFESDRIAELVHLYDGTYMLELWHGPTCAFKDMALQILPHLLMASAKRTVPGKEIVILVATSGDTGKAALEGFKDVPGTRILVFYPEDGVSPMQKRQMTTQDGANVAVCAIKGNFDDAQTGVKRIFTDSALAARLADADMLFSSANSINWGRLAPQIVYYISTYAELVKNGEVRQGDPINVVVPTGNFGNILAAYYAKHMGVPIAKLICASNANNVLTDFIRTGVYDRNRSFYTTVSPSMDILISSNLERLLYALCGEDDARIADWFGSLSKTGRYEVTDDVKAKLAAEFYGGFCDDDQTKAAIRAMFDKYSYLCDTHTAVAVKVYEDYRRETGDTTKTVIVSTASPYKFGASVLEAIGGSVSGDEYEMLDTLNSRSGLPVPEALAGLKTKPVRFAQSVEKQQMQDVVLHLLGL
;
A
#
# COMPACT_ATOMS: atom_id res chain seq x y z
N MET A 1 78.50 5.70 36.04
CA MET A 1 77.20 6.16 36.59
C MET A 1 76.43 6.83 35.47
N LYS A 2 75.54 6.13 34.76
CA LYS A 2 74.63 6.66 33.72
C LYS A 2 73.23 6.23 34.06
N ARG A 3 72.33 7.19 34.22
CA ARG A 3 70.91 6.97 34.43
C ARG A 3 70.23 6.56 33.11
N PRO A 4 69.24 5.65 33.10
CA PRO A 4 68.48 5.34 31.90
C PRO A 4 67.29 6.28 31.68
N ALA A 5 66.98 6.52 30.38
CA ALA A 5 65.92 7.40 29.88
C ALA A 5 64.52 6.79 30.08
N ARG A 6 63.57 7.65 30.45
CA ARG A 6 62.13 7.35 30.56
C ARG A 6 61.53 7.21 29.14
N ARG A 7 60.92 6.05 28.82
CA ARG A 7 60.04 5.86 27.66
C ARG A 7 58.66 6.48 27.99
N ARG A 8 58.17 7.37 27.18
CA ARG A 8 56.79 7.86 27.16
C ARG A 8 55.95 6.77 26.49
N GLY A 9 54.96 6.24 27.24
CA GLY A 9 53.92 5.36 26.72
C GLY A 9 52.87 6.19 25.97
N GLY A 10 52.66 5.88 24.69
CA GLY A 10 51.54 6.39 23.90
C GLY A 10 50.27 5.62 24.26
N LEU A 11 49.27 6.34 24.67
CA LEU A 11 47.90 5.82 24.82
C LEU A 11 47.28 5.70 23.42
N SER A 12 47.17 4.48 22.92
CA SER A 12 46.29 4.18 21.78
C SER A 12 44.85 4.19 22.31
N LYS A 13 44.04 5.09 21.78
CA LYS A 13 42.58 5.06 21.96
C LYS A 13 42.01 4.08 20.94
N ASP A 14 41.90 2.82 21.31
CA ASP A 14 41.02 1.88 20.63
C ASP A 14 39.61 2.07 21.20
N HIS A 15 38.78 2.81 20.45
CA HIS A 15 37.36 2.78 20.58
C HIS A 15 36.78 1.92 19.45
N SER A 16 36.94 0.62 19.56
CA SER A 16 36.15 -0.35 18.82
C SER A 16 35.26 -1.11 19.83
N SER A 17 34.19 -0.46 20.28
CA SER A 17 33.06 -1.19 20.85
C SER A 17 32.20 -1.71 19.67
N GLY A 18 32.71 -2.72 18.98
CA GLY A 18 31.92 -3.56 18.11
C GLY A 18 30.98 -4.41 18.95
N GLY A 19 29.78 -3.91 19.21
CA GLY A 19 28.70 -4.79 19.62
C GLY A 19 28.46 -5.79 18.48
N GLU A 20 28.58 -7.08 18.76
CA GLU A 20 28.15 -8.15 17.87
C GLU A 20 26.64 -7.96 17.63
N TRP A 21 26.30 -7.38 16.47
CA TRP A 21 24.94 -7.39 15.98
C TRP A 21 24.61 -8.86 15.66
N SER A 22 23.72 -9.47 16.46
CA SER A 22 23.11 -10.74 16.08
C SER A 22 22.63 -10.61 14.64
N SER A 23 22.82 -11.64 13.81
CA SER A 23 22.55 -11.70 12.37
C SER A 23 21.05 -11.53 12.06
N GLY A 24 20.51 -10.33 12.28
CA GLY A 24 19.13 -9.96 11.97
C GLY A 24 18.95 -9.70 10.48
N MET A 25 17.69 -9.73 10.02
CA MET A 25 17.31 -9.36 8.65
C MET A 25 17.74 -7.93 8.33
N LEU A 26 18.55 -7.75 7.29
CA LEU A 26 18.88 -6.44 6.75
C LEU A 26 18.05 -6.13 5.50
N TYR A 27 17.98 -4.85 5.19
CA TYR A 27 17.28 -4.32 4.03
C TYR A 27 18.27 -3.58 3.14
N LYS A 28 18.14 -3.75 1.82
CA LYS A 28 19.00 -3.12 0.82
C LYS A 28 18.19 -2.25 -0.13
N SER A 29 18.84 -1.28 -0.76
CA SER A 29 18.23 -0.47 -1.81
C SER A 29 18.20 -1.24 -3.13
N THR A 30 17.11 -1.11 -3.88
CA THR A 30 16.99 -1.66 -5.24
C THR A 30 17.96 -1.03 -6.25
N ARG A 31 18.53 0.13 -5.94
CA ARG A 31 19.48 0.86 -6.83
C ARG A 31 20.90 0.91 -6.30
N ASN A 32 21.15 0.38 -5.10
CA ASN A 32 22.45 0.26 -4.48
C ASN A 32 22.42 -0.87 -3.44
N SER A 33 22.75 -2.06 -3.87
CA SER A 33 22.74 -3.28 -3.02
C SER A 33 23.76 -3.22 -1.87
N GLY A 34 24.73 -2.31 -1.96
CA GLY A 34 25.69 -2.02 -0.88
C GLY A 34 25.10 -1.18 0.27
N CYS A 35 24.00 -0.49 0.04
CA CYS A 35 23.27 0.24 1.08
C CYS A 35 22.42 -0.74 1.89
N LYS A 36 22.89 -1.09 3.10
CA LYS A 36 22.22 -2.03 4.01
C LYS A 36 21.81 -1.32 5.29
N VAL A 37 20.54 -1.50 5.65
CA VAL A 37 19.94 -0.90 6.85
C VAL A 37 19.09 -1.92 7.61
N THR A 38 18.77 -1.62 8.87
CA THR A 38 17.80 -2.42 9.66
C THR A 38 16.37 -2.18 9.19
N SER A 39 15.42 -3.02 9.60
CA SER A 39 14.00 -2.82 9.26
C SER A 39 13.48 -1.49 9.81
N ALA A 40 13.87 -1.12 11.02
CA ALA A 40 13.51 0.17 11.62
C ALA A 40 14.01 1.35 10.77
N ALA A 41 15.26 1.30 10.29
CA ALA A 41 15.80 2.37 9.45
C ALA A 41 15.10 2.43 8.08
N ALA A 42 14.79 1.29 7.46
CA ALA A 42 14.04 1.23 6.20
C ALA A 42 12.62 1.83 6.34
N ILE A 43 11.92 1.57 7.45
CA ILE A 43 10.60 2.12 7.74
C ILE A 43 10.67 3.62 8.02
N THR A 44 11.64 4.07 8.83
CA THR A 44 11.78 5.50 9.18
C THR A 44 12.12 6.34 7.95
N GLN A 45 13.04 5.88 7.11
CA GLN A 45 13.46 6.59 5.89
C GLN A 45 12.37 6.51 4.80
N GLY A 46 11.67 5.39 4.68
CA GLY A 46 10.64 5.14 3.67
C GLY A 46 11.17 4.92 2.26
N ILE A 47 12.26 5.60 1.88
CA ILE A 47 12.97 5.48 0.60
C ILE A 47 14.47 5.64 0.85
N SER A 48 15.31 4.96 0.07
CA SER A 48 16.77 5.11 0.16
C SER A 48 17.23 6.47 -0.37
N ALA A 49 18.37 6.96 0.14
CA ALA A 49 18.98 8.23 -0.29
C ALA A 49 19.33 8.26 -1.79
N ASP A 50 19.57 7.11 -2.39
CA ASP A 50 19.81 6.94 -3.84
C ASP A 50 18.52 6.95 -4.68
N GLY A 51 17.35 7.05 -4.02
CA GLY A 51 16.03 7.02 -4.65
C GLY A 51 15.52 5.60 -4.93
N GLY A 52 16.26 4.55 -4.57
CA GLY A 52 15.83 3.16 -4.63
C GLY A 52 14.89 2.77 -3.49
N LEU A 53 14.21 1.67 -3.65
CA LEU A 53 13.24 1.16 -2.68
C LEU A 53 13.89 0.09 -1.78
N PHE A 54 13.55 0.11 -0.49
CA PHE A 54 14.05 -0.92 0.41
C PHE A 54 13.37 -2.26 0.18
N VAL A 55 14.18 -3.32 0.11
CA VAL A 55 13.76 -4.73 0.06
C VAL A 55 14.54 -5.54 1.10
N PRO A 56 13.96 -6.59 1.71
CA PRO A 56 14.72 -7.47 2.61
C PRO A 56 15.81 -8.20 1.84
N GLU A 57 16.93 -8.50 2.48
CA GLU A 57 18.04 -9.28 1.87
C GLU A 57 17.61 -10.67 1.41
N SER A 58 16.64 -11.25 2.11
CA SER A 58 16.03 -12.54 1.76
C SER A 58 14.57 -12.58 2.19
N LEU A 59 13.76 -13.37 1.51
CA LEU A 59 12.39 -13.63 1.93
C LEU A 59 12.37 -14.77 2.94
N PRO A 60 11.76 -14.61 4.12
CA PRO A 60 11.63 -15.68 5.10
C PRO A 60 10.69 -16.77 4.56
N ALA A 61 11.16 -18.03 4.60
CA ALA A 61 10.36 -19.16 4.14
C ALA A 61 9.28 -19.57 5.15
N LEU A 62 8.14 -19.99 4.64
CA LEU A 62 7.07 -20.65 5.39
C LEU A 62 7.09 -22.15 5.06
N SER A 63 7.36 -22.96 6.08
CA SER A 63 7.29 -24.40 5.95
C SER A 63 5.84 -24.92 5.93
N PRO A 64 5.58 -26.14 5.46
CA PRO A 64 4.27 -26.77 5.59
C PRO A 64 3.75 -26.81 7.05
N ALA A 65 4.64 -26.99 8.02
CA ALA A 65 4.28 -26.95 9.44
C ALA A 65 3.86 -25.54 9.89
N ASP A 66 4.52 -24.49 9.38
CA ASP A 66 4.09 -23.10 9.62
C ASP A 66 2.68 -22.86 9.07
N MET A 67 2.38 -23.31 7.86
CA MET A 67 1.05 -23.15 7.27
C MET A 67 -0.04 -23.87 8.07
N THR A 68 0.24 -25.09 8.55
CA THR A 68 -0.69 -25.81 9.44
C THR A 68 -0.94 -25.03 10.73
N ARG A 69 0.11 -24.49 11.34
CA ARG A 69 0.01 -23.69 12.57
C ARG A 69 -0.77 -22.39 12.32
N LEU A 70 -0.44 -21.67 11.25
CA LEU A 70 -1.11 -20.43 10.88
C LEU A 70 -2.61 -20.62 10.58
N ALA A 71 -3.02 -21.76 10.03
CA ALA A 71 -4.42 -22.08 9.81
C ALA A 71 -5.23 -22.11 11.12
N GLY A 72 -4.61 -22.48 12.25
CA GLY A 72 -5.24 -22.48 13.57
C GLY A 72 -5.30 -21.12 14.27
N LEU A 73 -4.66 -20.06 13.72
CA LEU A 73 -4.54 -18.74 14.33
C LEU A 73 -5.58 -17.75 13.79
N GLY A 74 -5.84 -16.69 14.54
CA GLY A 74 -6.54 -15.48 14.09
C GLY A 74 -5.64 -14.53 13.29
N TYR A 75 -6.24 -13.50 12.68
CA TYR A 75 -5.50 -12.56 11.82
C TYR A 75 -4.35 -11.84 12.55
N ALA A 76 -4.59 -11.32 13.74
CA ALA A 76 -3.57 -10.61 14.53
C ALA A 76 -2.36 -11.51 14.87
N ASP A 77 -2.59 -12.78 15.20
CA ASP A 77 -1.51 -13.71 15.50
C ASP A 77 -0.73 -14.12 14.23
N ARG A 78 -1.41 -14.25 13.08
CA ARG A 78 -0.76 -14.43 11.78
C ARG A 78 0.09 -13.21 11.42
N ALA A 79 -0.42 -12.01 11.66
CA ALA A 79 0.32 -10.76 11.47
C ALA A 79 1.57 -10.71 12.35
N TYR A 80 1.45 -11.06 13.62
CA TYR A 80 2.59 -11.15 14.53
C TYR A 80 3.66 -12.13 14.04
N ASP A 81 3.27 -13.32 13.59
CA ASP A 81 4.21 -14.31 13.04
C ASP A 81 4.96 -13.77 11.82
N VAL A 82 4.23 -13.16 10.88
CA VAL A 82 4.83 -12.59 9.66
C VAL A 82 5.76 -11.43 9.99
N PHE A 83 5.34 -10.49 10.84
CA PHE A 83 6.19 -9.36 11.22
C PHE A 83 7.43 -9.79 12.00
N SER A 84 7.34 -10.79 12.86
CA SER A 84 8.49 -11.33 13.59
C SER A 84 9.59 -11.89 12.67
N ARG A 85 9.21 -12.33 11.46
CA ARG A 85 10.17 -12.82 10.45
C ARG A 85 10.86 -11.68 9.69
N PHE A 86 10.21 -10.54 9.52
CA PHE A 86 10.74 -9.39 8.80
C PHE A 86 11.38 -8.33 9.70
N LEU A 87 10.85 -8.11 10.89
CA LEU A 87 11.24 -7.02 11.80
C LEU A 87 12.13 -7.56 12.93
N THR A 88 13.24 -8.15 12.57
CA THR A 88 14.13 -8.88 13.51
C THR A 88 14.90 -7.96 14.48
N ASP A 89 14.91 -6.67 14.25
CA ASP A 89 15.46 -5.63 15.14
C ASP A 89 14.42 -5.04 16.11
N PHE A 90 13.16 -5.51 16.05
CA PHE A 90 12.11 -5.18 17.02
C PHE A 90 12.02 -6.25 18.11
N THR A 91 11.60 -5.85 19.31
CA THR A 91 11.30 -6.84 20.34
C THR A 91 9.94 -7.52 20.11
N PRO A 92 9.72 -8.73 20.63
CA PRO A 92 8.41 -9.38 20.55
C PRO A 92 7.26 -8.53 21.08
N GLU A 93 7.49 -7.77 22.16
CA GLU A 93 6.51 -6.90 22.79
C GLU A 93 6.16 -5.71 21.90
N GLU A 94 7.14 -5.14 21.19
CA GLU A 94 6.90 -4.04 20.25
C GLU A 94 6.10 -4.49 19.05
N ILE A 95 6.41 -5.66 18.49
CA ILE A 95 5.64 -6.22 17.37
C ILE A 95 4.21 -6.50 17.85
N ARG A 96 4.03 -7.12 19.02
CA ARG A 96 2.72 -7.41 19.58
C ARG A 96 1.92 -6.11 19.78
N HIS A 97 2.55 -5.10 20.40
CA HIS A 97 1.90 -3.80 20.57
C HIS A 97 1.45 -3.17 19.26
N CYS A 98 2.29 -3.19 18.19
CA CYS A 98 1.92 -2.66 16.89
C CYS A 98 0.73 -3.41 16.29
N VAL A 99 0.75 -4.74 16.36
CA VAL A 99 -0.30 -5.61 15.82
C VAL A 99 -1.63 -5.40 16.56
N ASP A 100 -1.62 -5.45 17.90
CA ASP A 100 -2.83 -5.33 18.72
C ASP A 100 -3.43 -3.91 18.66
N SER A 101 -2.59 -2.89 18.45
CA SER A 101 -3.06 -1.52 18.25
C SER A 101 -3.75 -1.32 16.89
N ALA A 102 -3.35 -2.08 15.88
CA ALA A 102 -3.86 -1.94 14.50
C ALA A 102 -5.04 -2.88 14.20
N TYR A 103 -4.90 -4.17 14.54
CA TYR A 103 -5.83 -5.22 14.11
C TYR A 103 -6.72 -5.68 15.27
N ASN A 104 -7.79 -4.95 15.49
CA ASN A 104 -8.75 -5.15 16.57
C ASN A 104 -10.17 -4.74 16.15
N ASP A 105 -11.16 -5.04 16.98
CA ASP A 105 -12.59 -4.77 16.78
C ASP A 105 -13.00 -3.30 16.85
N ARG A 106 -12.10 -2.41 17.26
CA ARG A 106 -12.33 -0.95 17.22
C ARG A 106 -12.00 -0.36 15.87
N ASN A 107 -11.02 -0.96 15.18
CA ASN A 107 -10.52 -0.49 13.90
C ASN A 107 -11.16 -1.24 12.70
N PHE A 108 -11.67 -2.45 12.92
CA PHE A 108 -12.28 -3.27 11.86
C PHE A 108 -13.63 -3.80 12.31
N GLU A 109 -14.58 -3.86 11.38
CA GLU A 109 -15.94 -4.32 11.61
C GLU A 109 -16.04 -5.82 11.91
N SER A 110 -14.99 -6.58 11.62
CA SER A 110 -14.93 -8.03 11.78
C SER A 110 -13.62 -8.45 12.48
N ASP A 111 -13.70 -9.46 13.33
CA ASP A 111 -12.55 -10.11 13.98
C ASP A 111 -11.66 -10.86 12.97
N ARG A 112 -12.18 -11.16 11.79
CA ARG A 112 -11.41 -11.75 10.69
C ARG A 112 -10.50 -10.74 10.00
N ILE A 113 -10.76 -9.45 10.13
CA ILE A 113 -10.00 -8.32 9.55
C ILE A 113 -10.01 -8.33 8.02
N ALA A 114 -9.66 -9.46 7.39
CA ALA A 114 -9.70 -9.71 5.95
C ALA A 114 -10.70 -10.82 5.67
N GLU A 115 -11.93 -10.43 5.32
CA GLU A 115 -13.03 -11.36 5.08
C GLU A 115 -12.84 -12.12 3.77
N LEU A 116 -13.06 -13.43 3.82
CA LEU A 116 -13.05 -14.29 2.64
C LEU A 116 -14.45 -14.80 2.36
N VAL A 117 -15.05 -14.33 1.27
CA VAL A 117 -16.40 -14.68 0.85
C VAL A 117 -16.34 -15.67 -0.31
N HIS A 118 -16.93 -16.85 -0.15
CA HIS A 118 -17.11 -17.78 -1.26
C HIS A 118 -18.21 -17.27 -2.19
N LEU A 119 -17.92 -17.16 -3.46
CA LEU A 119 -18.83 -16.56 -4.43
C LEU A 119 -19.49 -17.62 -5.33
N TYR A 120 -18.69 -18.37 -6.09
CA TYR A 120 -19.14 -19.46 -6.97
C TYR A 120 -17.95 -20.32 -7.43
N ASP A 121 -18.19 -21.58 -7.76
CA ASP A 121 -17.27 -22.50 -8.48
C ASP A 121 -15.76 -22.33 -8.16
N GLY A 122 -15.39 -22.32 -6.89
CA GLY A 122 -14.01 -22.14 -6.47
C GLY A 122 -13.48 -20.71 -6.64
N THR A 123 -14.36 -19.73 -6.77
CA THR A 123 -14.05 -18.29 -6.80
C THR A 123 -14.41 -17.65 -5.47
N TYR A 124 -13.46 -16.92 -4.90
CA TYR A 124 -13.58 -16.25 -3.60
C TYR A 124 -13.28 -14.77 -3.75
N MET A 125 -13.98 -13.95 -2.95
CA MET A 125 -13.67 -12.52 -2.79
C MET A 125 -12.93 -12.32 -1.49
N LEU A 126 -11.77 -11.68 -1.55
CA LEU A 126 -11.03 -11.23 -0.38
C LEU A 126 -11.37 -9.76 -0.12
N GLU A 127 -12.25 -9.53 0.84
CA GLU A 127 -12.71 -8.18 1.20
C GLU A 127 -11.74 -7.52 2.18
N LEU A 128 -11.06 -6.47 1.74
CA LEU A 128 -10.04 -5.75 2.51
C LEU A 128 -10.51 -4.36 2.96
N TRP A 129 -11.81 -4.10 2.93
CA TRP A 129 -12.39 -2.76 3.10
C TRP A 129 -13.27 -2.60 4.35
N HIS A 130 -13.21 -3.54 5.28
CA HIS A 130 -13.93 -3.49 6.55
C HIS A 130 -13.24 -2.64 7.63
N GLY A 131 -12.25 -1.84 7.23
CA GLY A 131 -11.56 -0.90 8.10
C GLY A 131 -12.21 0.50 8.12
N PRO A 132 -11.66 1.44 8.90
CA PRO A 132 -12.30 2.72 9.22
C PRO A 132 -12.46 3.65 8.02
N THR A 133 -11.80 3.39 6.90
CA THR A 133 -11.94 4.22 5.70
C THR A 133 -12.59 3.49 4.52
N CYS A 134 -13.02 2.26 4.74
CA CYS A 134 -13.70 1.41 3.75
C CYS A 134 -12.85 1.16 2.48
N ALA A 135 -11.53 1.01 2.65
CA ALA A 135 -10.59 0.68 1.58
C ALA A 135 -9.43 -0.19 2.10
N PHE A 136 -8.85 -1.04 1.24
CA PHE A 136 -7.74 -1.95 1.58
C PHE A 136 -6.52 -1.24 2.18
N LYS A 137 -6.41 0.05 1.98
CA LYS A 137 -5.29 0.86 2.49
C LYS A 137 -5.24 0.87 4.01
N ASP A 138 -6.38 0.64 4.68
CA ASP A 138 -6.47 0.49 6.13
C ASP A 138 -5.61 -0.67 6.63
N MET A 139 -5.53 -1.78 5.87
CA MET A 139 -4.74 -2.95 6.23
C MET A 139 -3.27 -2.62 6.53
N ALA A 140 -2.74 -1.60 5.89
CA ALA A 140 -1.36 -1.15 6.10
C ALA A 140 -1.28 0.18 6.89
N LEU A 141 -2.25 1.08 6.74
CA LEU A 141 -2.17 2.40 7.36
C LEU A 141 -2.65 2.42 8.81
N GLN A 142 -3.36 1.39 9.27
CA GLN A 142 -3.64 1.24 10.71
C GLN A 142 -2.40 0.79 11.50
N ILE A 143 -1.50 0.02 10.91
CA ILE A 143 -0.29 -0.45 11.62
C ILE A 143 0.94 0.44 11.37
N LEU A 144 1.06 1.09 10.21
CA LEU A 144 2.25 1.89 9.87
C LEU A 144 2.63 2.92 10.93
N PRO A 145 1.72 3.69 11.53
CA PRO A 145 2.09 4.67 12.56
C PRO A 145 2.80 4.04 13.76
N HIS A 146 2.34 2.88 14.20
CA HIS A 146 2.93 2.15 15.32
C HIS A 146 4.32 1.60 14.97
N LEU A 147 4.46 1.01 13.78
CA LEU A 147 5.76 0.56 13.26
C LEU A 147 6.72 1.73 13.10
N LEU A 148 6.25 2.86 12.58
CA LEU A 148 7.06 4.05 12.36
C LEU A 148 7.56 4.64 13.68
N MET A 149 6.70 4.73 14.69
CA MET A 149 7.10 5.27 16.00
C MET A 149 8.05 4.33 16.75
N ALA A 150 7.85 3.02 16.69
CA ALA A 150 8.80 2.04 17.20
C ALA A 150 10.16 2.13 16.48
N SER A 151 10.14 2.33 15.17
CA SER A 151 11.33 2.56 14.34
C SER A 151 12.05 3.88 14.69
N ALA A 152 11.29 4.98 14.81
CA ALA A 152 11.83 6.31 15.12
C ALA A 152 12.53 6.36 16.47
N LYS A 153 12.00 5.68 17.49
CA LYS A 153 12.65 5.56 18.82
C LYS A 153 14.06 4.99 18.74
N ARG A 154 14.35 4.11 17.73
CA ARG A 154 15.66 3.47 17.53
C ARG A 154 16.57 4.30 16.65
N THR A 155 16.02 4.92 15.61
CA THR A 155 16.82 5.52 14.52
C THR A 155 16.99 7.02 14.66
N VAL A 156 15.99 7.70 15.21
CA VAL A 156 15.94 9.17 15.34
C VAL A 156 15.27 9.58 16.69
N PRO A 157 15.82 9.13 17.83
CA PRO A 157 15.20 9.35 19.14
C PRO A 157 14.97 10.85 19.41
N GLY A 158 13.80 11.17 19.97
CA GLY A 158 13.42 12.54 20.31
C GLY A 158 12.86 13.38 19.17
N LYS A 159 12.86 12.87 17.93
CA LYS A 159 12.30 13.62 16.79
C LYS A 159 10.78 13.39 16.65
N GLU A 160 10.04 14.46 16.37
CA GLU A 160 8.65 14.39 15.91
C GLU A 160 8.61 14.08 14.41
N ILE A 161 7.80 13.12 14.01
CA ILE A 161 7.71 12.69 12.61
C ILE A 161 6.59 13.44 11.89
N VAL A 162 6.94 14.18 10.85
CA VAL A 162 6.01 14.93 10.01
C VAL A 162 5.74 14.15 8.73
N ILE A 163 4.49 13.75 8.55
CA ILE A 163 4.04 13.00 7.37
C ILE A 163 3.37 13.96 6.39
N LEU A 164 3.92 14.05 5.18
CA LEU A 164 3.28 14.76 4.08
C LEU A 164 2.74 13.77 3.05
N VAL A 165 1.50 13.94 2.65
CA VAL A 165 0.84 13.09 1.65
C VAL A 165 0.21 13.95 0.58
N ALA A 166 0.50 13.65 -0.69
CA ALA A 166 -0.34 14.04 -1.81
C ALA A 166 -1.26 12.87 -2.15
N THR A 167 -2.55 13.13 -2.34
CA THR A 167 -3.54 12.07 -2.57
C THR A 167 -4.54 12.43 -3.66
N SER A 168 -5.01 11.40 -4.37
CA SER A 168 -6.21 11.44 -5.21
C SER A 168 -7.47 10.92 -4.47
N GLY A 169 -7.42 10.77 -3.13
CA GLY A 169 -8.56 10.38 -2.30
C GLY A 169 -8.21 9.37 -1.20
N ASP A 170 -8.35 8.08 -1.46
CA ASP A 170 -8.30 7.02 -0.45
C ASP A 170 -7.02 6.95 0.40
N THR A 171 -5.85 7.14 -0.23
CA THR A 171 -4.58 7.05 0.52
C THR A 171 -4.46 8.16 1.56
N GLY A 172 -4.90 9.39 1.21
CA GLY A 172 -4.89 10.51 2.14
C GLY A 172 -5.82 10.26 3.33
N LYS A 173 -7.05 9.83 3.06
CA LYS A 173 -8.01 9.52 4.13
C LYS A 173 -7.50 8.40 5.04
N ALA A 174 -7.01 7.31 4.48
CA ALA A 174 -6.51 6.19 5.27
C ALA A 174 -5.27 6.57 6.10
N ALA A 175 -4.38 7.45 5.56
CA ALA A 175 -3.25 7.97 6.31
C ALA A 175 -3.70 8.90 7.45
N LEU A 176 -4.65 9.79 7.20
CA LEU A 176 -5.21 10.66 8.25
C LEU A 176 -5.80 9.84 9.39
N GLU A 177 -6.56 8.79 9.09
CA GLU A 177 -7.18 7.95 10.10
C GLU A 177 -6.15 7.14 10.90
N GLY A 178 -5.16 6.55 10.21
CA GLY A 178 -4.12 5.76 10.87
C GLY A 178 -3.19 6.60 11.78
N PHE A 179 -2.84 7.82 11.36
CA PHE A 179 -1.97 8.72 12.13
C PHE A 179 -2.71 9.59 13.14
N LYS A 180 -4.04 9.57 13.14
CA LYS A 180 -4.87 10.34 14.05
C LYS A 180 -4.45 10.12 15.50
N ASP A 181 -4.12 11.22 16.19
CA ASP A 181 -3.76 11.25 17.62
C ASP A 181 -2.61 10.31 18.03
N VAL A 182 -1.78 9.85 17.06
CA VAL A 182 -0.57 9.07 17.36
C VAL A 182 0.52 10.00 17.91
N PRO A 183 0.96 9.82 19.18
CA PRO A 183 1.93 10.70 19.79
C PRO A 183 3.27 10.74 19.03
N GLY A 184 3.85 11.93 18.90
CA GLY A 184 5.12 12.14 18.19
C GLY A 184 4.99 12.16 16.67
N THR A 185 3.76 12.29 16.16
CA THR A 185 3.52 12.45 14.72
C THR A 185 2.67 13.67 14.41
N ARG A 186 2.89 14.26 13.24
CA ARG A 186 1.97 15.20 12.57
C ARG A 186 1.73 14.74 11.15
N ILE A 187 0.52 14.88 10.66
CA ILE A 187 0.19 14.55 9.27
C ILE A 187 -0.52 15.69 8.57
N LEU A 188 -0.06 16.01 7.37
CA LEU A 188 -0.68 16.95 6.46
C LEU A 188 -0.94 16.29 5.11
N VAL A 189 -2.19 16.36 4.68
CA VAL A 189 -2.64 15.82 3.39
C VAL A 189 -3.01 16.95 2.46
N PHE A 190 -2.40 16.95 1.27
CA PHE A 190 -2.76 17.79 0.14
C PHE A 190 -3.57 16.99 -0.88
N TYR A 191 -4.65 17.57 -1.39
CA TYR A 191 -5.47 16.97 -2.44
C TYR A 191 -5.90 18.03 -3.47
N PRO A 192 -6.11 17.65 -4.75
CA PRO A 192 -6.63 18.58 -5.75
C PRO A 192 -8.09 18.91 -5.45
N GLU A 193 -8.43 20.20 -5.48
CA GLU A 193 -9.77 20.68 -5.10
C GLU A 193 -10.89 20.03 -5.90
N ASP A 194 -10.66 19.77 -7.20
CA ASP A 194 -11.62 19.19 -8.14
C ASP A 194 -11.24 17.75 -8.58
N GLY A 195 -10.27 17.13 -7.91
CA GLY A 195 -9.69 15.85 -8.35
C GLY A 195 -10.04 14.64 -7.48
N VAL A 196 -10.98 14.76 -6.54
CA VAL A 196 -11.42 13.69 -5.63
C VAL A 196 -12.95 13.58 -5.64
N SER A 197 -13.50 12.39 -5.37
CA SER A 197 -14.96 12.25 -5.26
C SER A 197 -15.51 13.06 -4.09
N PRO A 198 -16.80 13.50 -4.14
CA PRO A 198 -17.41 14.22 -3.03
C PRO A 198 -17.33 13.44 -1.71
N MET A 199 -17.52 12.13 -1.73
CA MET A 199 -17.38 11.28 -0.55
C MET A 199 -15.95 11.27 0.00
N GLN A 200 -14.94 11.13 -0.85
CA GLN A 200 -13.53 11.19 -0.44
C GLN A 200 -13.16 12.57 0.13
N LYS A 201 -13.64 13.66 -0.52
CA LYS A 201 -13.46 15.04 -0.02
C LYS A 201 -14.08 15.16 1.37
N ARG A 202 -15.32 14.69 1.54
CA ARG A 202 -16.01 14.69 2.83
C ARG A 202 -15.26 13.92 3.90
N GLN A 203 -14.77 12.71 3.59
CA GLN A 203 -13.98 11.91 4.51
C GLN A 203 -12.72 12.63 5.01
N MET A 204 -12.03 13.40 4.16
CA MET A 204 -10.82 14.14 4.52
C MET A 204 -11.16 15.44 5.27
N THR A 205 -12.10 16.23 4.77
CA THR A 205 -12.40 17.56 5.33
C THR A 205 -13.08 17.51 6.70
N THR A 206 -13.68 16.38 7.06
CA THR A 206 -14.30 16.15 8.36
C THR A 206 -13.43 15.35 9.32
N GLN A 207 -12.16 15.04 8.95
CA GLN A 207 -11.25 14.25 9.78
C GLN A 207 -11.05 14.92 11.15
N ASP A 208 -11.22 14.14 12.21
CA ASP A 208 -10.90 14.51 13.58
C ASP A 208 -9.43 14.16 13.93
N GLY A 209 -8.98 14.56 15.11
CA GLY A 209 -7.61 14.40 15.58
C GLY A 209 -6.89 15.74 15.79
N ALA A 210 -5.98 15.80 16.75
CA ALA A 210 -5.25 17.02 17.11
C ALA A 210 -4.01 17.24 16.24
N ASN A 211 -3.44 16.17 15.69
CA ASN A 211 -2.19 16.17 14.94
C ASN A 211 -2.38 16.06 13.41
N VAL A 212 -3.62 16.20 12.93
CA VAL A 212 -3.95 16.06 11.51
C VAL A 212 -4.29 17.39 10.87
N ALA A 213 -3.93 17.58 9.60
CA ALA A 213 -4.30 18.72 8.79
C ALA A 213 -4.57 18.31 7.34
N VAL A 214 -5.47 19.03 6.68
CA VAL A 214 -5.87 18.78 5.29
C VAL A 214 -5.96 20.11 4.55
N CYS A 215 -5.40 20.19 3.36
CA CYS A 215 -5.44 21.38 2.53
C CYS A 215 -5.71 21.00 1.07
N ALA A 216 -6.73 21.61 0.47
CA ALA A 216 -6.94 21.52 -0.96
C ALA A 216 -5.93 22.39 -1.71
N ILE A 217 -5.57 22.00 -2.92
CA ILE A 217 -4.79 22.82 -3.83
C ILE A 217 -5.55 23.10 -5.12
N LYS A 218 -5.40 24.29 -5.66
CA LYS A 218 -5.86 24.62 -7.01
C LYS A 218 -4.86 24.05 -8.02
N GLY A 219 -5.21 22.92 -8.60
CA GLY A 219 -4.38 22.15 -9.51
C GLY A 219 -4.86 20.71 -9.58
N ASN A 220 -4.08 19.85 -10.23
CA ASN A 220 -4.35 18.44 -10.35
C ASN A 220 -3.50 17.60 -9.37
N PHE A 221 -3.66 16.28 -9.42
CA PHE A 221 -2.92 15.37 -8.55
C PHE A 221 -1.39 15.42 -8.77
N ASP A 222 -0.93 15.59 -10.02
CA ASP A 222 0.50 15.73 -10.33
C ASP A 222 1.08 17.01 -9.74
N ASP A 223 0.30 18.10 -9.69
CA ASP A 223 0.68 19.33 -9.01
C ASP A 223 0.87 19.11 -7.51
N ALA A 224 -0.05 18.38 -6.87
CA ALA A 224 0.06 18.03 -5.45
C ALA A 224 1.31 17.17 -5.17
N GLN A 225 1.55 16.12 -5.98
CA GLN A 225 2.72 15.26 -5.86
C GLN A 225 4.02 16.04 -6.06
N THR A 226 4.08 16.88 -7.08
CA THR A 226 5.26 17.70 -7.39
C THR A 226 5.54 18.68 -6.25
N GLY A 227 4.50 19.29 -5.69
CA GLY A 227 4.59 20.19 -4.54
C GLY A 227 5.15 19.49 -3.30
N VAL A 228 4.60 18.33 -2.94
CA VAL A 228 5.10 17.51 -1.82
C VAL A 228 6.54 17.08 -2.06
N LYS A 229 6.88 16.59 -3.26
CA LYS A 229 8.26 16.20 -3.59
C LYS A 229 9.24 17.35 -3.46
N ARG A 230 8.87 18.56 -3.92
CA ARG A 230 9.69 19.76 -3.78
C ARG A 230 9.93 20.10 -2.31
N ILE A 231 8.91 20.01 -1.45
CA ILE A 231 9.02 20.24 -0.01
C ILE A 231 9.97 19.22 0.63
N PHE A 232 9.86 17.94 0.29
CA PHE A 232 10.76 16.89 0.79
C PHE A 232 12.22 17.08 0.41
N THR A 233 12.49 17.69 -0.75
CA THR A 233 13.85 17.87 -1.28
C THR A 233 14.44 19.25 -0.95
N ASP A 234 13.71 20.11 -0.23
CA ASP A 234 14.19 21.42 0.20
C ASP A 234 15.12 21.30 1.42
N SER A 235 16.42 21.46 1.20
CA SER A 235 17.44 21.35 2.25
C SER A 235 17.34 22.44 3.33
N ALA A 236 16.89 23.65 2.97
CA ALA A 236 16.70 24.74 3.92
C ALA A 236 15.52 24.43 4.87
N LEU A 237 14.44 23.88 4.33
CA LEU A 237 13.31 23.44 5.14
C LEU A 237 13.69 22.23 6.01
N ALA A 238 14.43 21.28 5.48
CA ALA A 238 14.92 20.13 6.25
C ALA A 238 15.79 20.57 7.45
N ALA A 239 16.64 21.60 7.27
CA ALA A 239 17.43 22.18 8.37
C ALA A 239 16.52 22.83 9.44
N ARG A 240 15.50 23.62 9.02
CA ARG A 240 14.53 24.24 9.97
C ARG A 240 13.76 23.19 10.77
N LEU A 241 13.34 22.08 10.12
CA LEU A 241 12.70 20.97 10.84
C LEU A 241 13.67 20.34 11.84
N ALA A 242 14.92 20.11 11.43
CA ALA A 242 15.94 19.51 12.31
C ALA A 242 16.21 20.37 13.56
N ASP A 243 16.22 21.71 13.41
CA ASP A 243 16.38 22.67 14.51
C ASP A 243 15.17 22.67 15.47
N ALA A 244 13.98 22.28 14.96
CA ALA A 244 12.75 22.13 15.74
C ALA A 244 12.51 20.68 16.24
N ASP A 245 13.52 19.82 16.21
CA ASP A 245 13.42 18.39 16.52
C ASP A 245 12.35 17.63 15.71
N MET A 246 12.16 18.02 14.46
CA MET A 246 11.24 17.40 13.52
C MET A 246 11.97 16.72 12.36
N LEU A 247 11.30 15.74 11.72
CA LEU A 247 11.81 15.03 10.54
C LEU A 247 10.64 14.66 9.62
N PHE A 248 10.83 14.89 8.32
CA PHE A 248 9.89 14.34 7.33
C PHE A 248 10.01 12.83 7.19
N SER A 249 8.86 12.17 7.07
CA SER A 249 8.76 10.78 6.64
C SER A 249 7.56 10.59 5.71
N SER A 250 7.49 9.43 5.06
CA SER A 250 6.49 9.16 4.04
C SER A 250 5.59 8.00 4.42
N ALA A 251 4.29 8.21 4.31
CA ALA A 251 3.26 7.16 4.38
C ALA A 251 2.88 6.62 2.99
N ASN A 252 3.65 6.88 1.94
CA ASN A 252 3.37 6.41 0.58
C ASN A 252 3.58 4.89 0.44
N SER A 253 3.00 4.30 -0.61
CA SER A 253 3.06 2.85 -0.86
C SER A 253 4.47 2.29 -1.06
N ILE A 254 5.47 3.14 -1.30
CA ILE A 254 6.89 2.76 -1.44
C ILE A 254 7.56 2.44 -0.10
N ASN A 255 7.03 2.92 1.04
CA ASN A 255 7.55 2.59 2.36
C ASN A 255 7.38 1.09 2.64
N TRP A 256 8.43 0.42 3.12
CA TRP A 256 8.38 -0.99 3.49
C TRP A 256 7.31 -1.27 4.55
N GLY A 257 7.13 -0.37 5.52
CA GLY A 257 6.07 -0.45 6.53
C GLY A 257 4.64 -0.40 5.95
N ARG A 258 4.48 -0.01 4.66
CA ARG A 258 3.24 -0.09 3.90
C ARG A 258 3.12 -1.40 3.11
N LEU A 259 4.23 -1.98 2.68
CA LEU A 259 4.24 -3.20 1.87
C LEU A 259 4.14 -4.47 2.73
N ALA A 260 4.92 -4.56 3.80
CA ALA A 260 4.97 -5.75 4.66
C ALA A 260 3.58 -6.15 5.23
N PRO A 261 2.73 -5.23 5.70
CA PRO A 261 1.38 -5.58 6.16
C PRO A 261 0.51 -6.25 5.10
N GLN A 262 0.75 -5.97 3.83
CA GLN A 262 -0.03 -6.53 2.74
C GLN A 262 0.33 -8.01 2.46
N ILE A 263 1.51 -8.46 2.85
CA ILE A 263 1.89 -9.88 2.77
C ILE A 263 1.02 -10.72 3.71
N VAL A 264 0.66 -10.17 4.86
CA VAL A 264 -0.11 -10.84 5.91
C VAL A 264 -1.45 -11.35 5.39
N TYR A 265 -2.23 -10.52 4.69
CA TYR A 265 -3.56 -10.95 4.27
C TYR A 265 -3.54 -12.02 3.18
N TYR A 266 -2.49 -12.15 2.36
CA TYR A 266 -2.37 -13.28 1.42
C TYR A 266 -2.03 -14.59 2.12
N ILE A 267 -1.13 -14.55 3.09
CA ILE A 267 -0.82 -15.71 3.95
C ILE A 267 -2.08 -16.11 4.74
N SER A 268 -2.78 -15.11 5.31
CA SER A 268 -4.02 -15.31 6.07
C SER A 268 -5.13 -15.92 5.20
N THR A 269 -5.29 -15.44 3.97
CA THR A 269 -6.28 -15.95 3.01
C THR A 269 -6.05 -17.43 2.71
N TYR A 270 -4.80 -17.82 2.41
CA TYR A 270 -4.49 -19.22 2.15
C TYR A 270 -4.70 -20.10 3.40
N ALA A 271 -4.32 -19.58 4.57
CA ALA A 271 -4.55 -20.27 5.85
C ALA A 271 -6.06 -20.48 6.13
N GLU A 272 -6.91 -19.49 5.82
CA GLU A 272 -8.37 -19.64 5.94
C GLU A 272 -8.95 -20.64 4.93
N LEU A 273 -8.48 -20.64 3.68
CA LEU A 273 -8.91 -21.63 2.69
C LEU A 273 -8.58 -23.06 3.15
N VAL A 274 -7.38 -23.28 3.73
CA VAL A 274 -6.99 -24.58 4.29
C VAL A 274 -7.84 -24.92 5.51
N LYS A 275 -8.01 -23.99 6.46
CA LYS A 275 -8.81 -24.17 7.68
C LYS A 275 -10.25 -24.56 7.38
N ASN A 276 -10.85 -23.95 6.38
CA ASN A 276 -12.23 -24.19 5.99
C ASN A 276 -12.41 -25.43 5.09
N GLY A 277 -11.30 -26.12 4.75
CA GLY A 277 -11.35 -27.30 3.88
C GLY A 277 -11.60 -26.98 2.40
N GLU A 278 -11.47 -25.70 2.02
CA GLU A 278 -11.67 -25.25 0.64
C GLU A 278 -10.53 -25.69 -0.27
N VAL A 279 -9.30 -25.71 0.24
CA VAL A 279 -8.13 -26.28 -0.41
C VAL A 279 -7.42 -27.23 0.54
N ARG A 280 -6.74 -28.25 0.01
CA ARG A 280 -5.76 -29.01 0.77
C ARG A 280 -4.48 -28.19 0.85
N GLN A 281 -3.76 -28.36 1.94
CA GLN A 281 -2.45 -27.71 2.05
C GLN A 281 -1.53 -28.16 0.90
N GLY A 282 -1.00 -27.20 0.16
CA GLY A 282 -0.18 -27.41 -1.03
C GLY A 282 -0.95 -27.30 -2.35
N ASP A 283 -2.29 -27.34 -2.34
CA ASP A 283 -3.07 -27.08 -3.54
C ASP A 283 -2.87 -25.62 -4.00
N PRO A 284 -2.66 -25.38 -5.30
CA PRO A 284 -2.44 -24.03 -5.80
C PRO A 284 -3.73 -23.21 -5.86
N ILE A 285 -3.58 -21.90 -5.71
CA ILE A 285 -4.62 -20.91 -5.97
C ILE A 285 -4.13 -19.86 -6.96
N ASN A 286 -5.04 -19.21 -7.68
CA ASN A 286 -4.76 -17.98 -8.39
C ASN A 286 -5.17 -16.76 -7.55
N VAL A 287 -4.53 -15.63 -7.77
CA VAL A 287 -4.86 -14.36 -7.12
C VAL A 287 -5.04 -13.29 -8.18
N VAL A 288 -6.19 -12.59 -8.14
CA VAL A 288 -6.52 -11.48 -9.06
C VAL A 288 -6.51 -10.18 -8.28
N VAL A 289 -5.74 -9.20 -8.73
CA VAL A 289 -5.55 -7.95 -8.01
C VAL A 289 -5.84 -6.76 -8.91
N PRO A 290 -6.82 -5.90 -8.56
CA PRO A 290 -6.96 -4.59 -9.19
C PRO A 290 -5.72 -3.75 -8.86
N THR A 291 -4.96 -3.36 -9.89
CA THR A 291 -3.57 -2.93 -9.68
C THR A 291 -3.33 -1.52 -10.22
N GLY A 292 -2.80 -0.64 -9.36
CA GLY A 292 -2.23 0.66 -9.70
C GLY A 292 -0.74 0.70 -9.36
N ASN A 293 -0.37 1.14 -8.14
CA ASN A 293 1.02 1.29 -7.69
C ASN A 293 1.77 -0.03 -7.41
N PHE A 294 1.22 -1.15 -7.79
CA PHE A 294 1.80 -2.50 -7.72
C PHE A 294 2.08 -3.04 -6.30
N GLY A 295 1.81 -2.29 -5.25
CA GLY A 295 2.10 -2.73 -3.86
C GLY A 295 1.32 -3.98 -3.46
N ASN A 296 0.03 -4.01 -3.75
CA ASN A 296 -0.87 -5.10 -3.39
C ASN A 296 -0.48 -6.42 -4.09
N ILE A 297 -0.34 -6.43 -5.42
CA ILE A 297 0.04 -7.65 -6.15
C ILE A 297 1.49 -8.09 -5.87
N LEU A 298 2.39 -7.15 -5.57
CA LEU A 298 3.76 -7.45 -5.13
C LEU A 298 3.76 -8.16 -3.77
N ALA A 299 2.86 -7.80 -2.87
CA ALA A 299 2.71 -8.51 -1.60
C ALA A 299 2.26 -9.97 -1.81
N ALA A 300 1.38 -10.23 -2.78
CA ALA A 300 1.02 -11.58 -3.20
C ALA A 300 2.23 -12.33 -3.81
N TYR A 301 3.06 -11.65 -4.61
CA TYR A 301 4.31 -12.19 -5.13
C TYR A 301 5.27 -12.58 -3.99
N TYR A 302 5.42 -11.74 -2.98
CA TYR A 302 6.25 -12.09 -1.82
C TYR A 302 5.66 -13.25 -1.02
N ALA A 303 4.35 -13.28 -0.77
CA ALA A 303 3.69 -14.42 -0.12
C ALA A 303 3.93 -15.74 -0.88
N LYS A 304 3.84 -15.72 -2.23
CA LYS A 304 4.17 -16.85 -3.10
C LYS A 304 5.61 -17.34 -2.88
N HIS A 305 6.57 -16.42 -2.92
CA HIS A 305 7.99 -16.74 -2.75
C HIS A 305 8.38 -17.06 -1.30
N MET A 306 7.52 -16.75 -0.33
CA MET A 306 7.63 -17.26 1.04
C MET A 306 7.10 -18.70 1.19
N GLY A 307 6.34 -19.22 0.23
CA GLY A 307 5.85 -20.60 0.25
C GLY A 307 4.33 -20.78 0.19
N VAL A 308 3.56 -19.69 0.03
CA VAL A 308 2.12 -19.79 -0.27
C VAL A 308 1.95 -20.33 -1.69
N PRO A 309 1.18 -21.41 -1.92
CA PRO A 309 1.01 -21.99 -3.25
C PRO A 309 0.15 -21.13 -4.17
N ILE A 310 0.69 -20.04 -4.68
CA ILE A 310 0.03 -19.19 -5.68
C ILE A 310 0.53 -19.59 -7.06
N ALA A 311 -0.35 -20.11 -7.92
CA ALA A 311 -0.01 -20.52 -9.28
C ALA A 311 0.19 -19.29 -10.17
N LYS A 312 -0.83 -18.44 -10.29
CA LYS A 312 -0.82 -17.27 -11.18
C LYS A 312 -1.23 -16.00 -10.42
N LEU A 313 -0.51 -14.91 -10.69
CA LEU A 313 -0.82 -13.55 -10.27
C LEU A 313 -1.46 -12.80 -11.44
N ILE A 314 -2.73 -12.46 -11.32
CA ILE A 314 -3.50 -11.83 -12.39
C ILE A 314 -3.59 -10.34 -12.07
N CYS A 315 -2.85 -9.54 -12.84
CA CYS A 315 -2.79 -8.09 -12.73
C CYS A 315 -3.91 -7.47 -13.57
N ALA A 316 -4.88 -6.87 -12.91
CA ALA A 316 -6.01 -6.22 -13.56
C ALA A 316 -5.80 -4.70 -13.60
N SER A 317 -5.88 -4.13 -14.80
CA SER A 317 -5.76 -2.69 -15.08
C SER A 317 -7.10 -2.13 -15.58
N ASN A 318 -7.34 -0.83 -15.36
CA ASN A 318 -8.38 -0.10 -16.07
C ASN A 318 -7.86 0.40 -17.45
N ALA A 319 -8.52 1.40 -18.05
CA ALA A 319 -8.09 1.97 -19.32
C ALA A 319 -6.64 2.51 -19.32
N ASN A 320 -6.08 2.83 -18.15
CA ASN A 320 -4.67 3.15 -17.98
C ASN A 320 -3.84 1.85 -17.87
N ASN A 321 -3.76 1.11 -18.94
CA ASN A 321 -3.30 -0.28 -19.01
C ASN A 321 -1.79 -0.48 -19.16
N VAL A 322 -0.98 0.46 -18.70
CA VAL A 322 0.50 0.40 -18.82
C VAL A 322 1.09 -0.90 -18.25
N LEU A 323 0.54 -1.39 -17.13
CA LEU A 323 0.99 -2.65 -16.51
C LEU A 323 0.61 -3.88 -17.34
N THR A 324 -0.58 -3.88 -17.93
CA THR A 324 -1.02 -4.97 -18.83
C THR A 324 -0.07 -5.10 -20.01
N ASP A 325 0.22 -3.99 -20.69
CA ASP A 325 1.15 -3.98 -21.84
C ASP A 325 2.55 -4.40 -21.40
N PHE A 326 3.03 -3.88 -20.25
CA PHE A 326 4.33 -4.27 -19.73
C PHE A 326 4.42 -5.78 -19.43
N ILE A 327 3.45 -6.36 -18.76
CA ILE A 327 3.45 -7.81 -18.46
C ILE A 327 3.44 -8.66 -19.73
N ARG A 328 2.70 -8.21 -20.75
CA ARG A 328 2.58 -8.93 -22.04
C ARG A 328 3.81 -8.81 -22.93
N THR A 329 4.50 -7.66 -22.89
CA THR A 329 5.55 -7.34 -23.88
C THR A 329 6.95 -7.18 -23.28
N GLY A 330 7.06 -6.93 -21.98
CA GLY A 330 8.29 -6.53 -21.30
C GLY A 330 8.69 -5.06 -21.57
N VAL A 331 7.82 -4.29 -22.24
CA VAL A 331 8.05 -2.87 -22.53
C VAL A 331 7.18 -2.01 -21.63
N TYR A 332 7.81 -1.19 -20.80
CA TYR A 332 7.13 -0.16 -20.02
C TYR A 332 7.19 1.17 -20.75
N ASP A 333 6.04 1.73 -21.11
CA ASP A 333 5.95 2.99 -21.84
C ASP A 333 4.86 3.88 -21.24
N ARG A 334 5.28 4.99 -20.59
CA ARG A 334 4.37 6.00 -20.03
C ARG A 334 3.97 7.09 -21.02
N ASN A 335 4.54 7.09 -22.25
CA ASN A 335 4.23 8.09 -23.29
C ASN A 335 2.91 7.74 -23.98
N ARG A 336 1.82 7.83 -23.23
CA ARG A 336 0.46 7.49 -23.64
C ARG A 336 -0.55 8.46 -23.03
N SER A 337 -1.78 8.46 -23.54
CA SER A 337 -2.86 9.24 -22.96
C SER A 337 -3.16 8.76 -21.53
N PHE A 338 -3.47 9.72 -20.67
CA PHE A 338 -4.00 9.46 -19.33
C PHE A 338 -5.53 9.56 -19.36
N TYR A 339 -6.20 8.61 -18.77
CA TYR A 339 -7.66 8.55 -18.68
C TYR A 339 -8.11 8.70 -17.23
N THR A 340 -9.06 9.60 -16.99
CA THR A 340 -9.80 9.64 -15.72
C THR A 340 -10.93 8.61 -15.83
N THR A 341 -10.93 7.63 -14.94
CA THR A 341 -11.87 6.49 -14.99
C THR A 341 -12.76 6.42 -13.76
N VAL A 342 -13.74 5.51 -13.77
CA VAL A 342 -14.58 5.21 -12.59
C VAL A 342 -13.83 4.45 -11.48
N SER A 343 -12.60 4.01 -11.74
CA SER A 343 -11.72 3.32 -10.77
C SER A 343 -10.42 4.12 -10.49
N PRO A 344 -10.54 5.32 -9.88
CA PRO A 344 -9.47 6.33 -9.85
C PRO A 344 -8.20 5.90 -9.11
N SER A 345 -8.25 4.95 -8.18
CA SER A 345 -7.04 4.46 -7.51
C SER A 345 -6.10 3.67 -8.43
N MET A 346 -6.56 3.31 -9.63
CA MET A 346 -5.81 2.63 -10.68
C MET A 346 -5.40 3.57 -11.81
N ASP A 347 -5.76 4.85 -11.76
CA ASP A 347 -5.40 5.86 -12.76
C ASP A 347 -3.94 6.26 -12.57
N ILE A 348 -3.03 5.49 -13.18
CA ILE A 348 -1.60 5.71 -13.11
C ILE A 348 -0.92 5.51 -14.46
N LEU A 349 0.17 6.24 -14.70
CA LEU A 349 1.12 5.99 -15.78
C LEU A 349 2.47 5.50 -15.27
N ILE A 350 2.76 5.69 -13.96
CA ILE A 350 3.97 5.19 -13.30
C ILE A 350 3.56 4.36 -12.11
N SER A 351 3.96 3.09 -12.11
CA SER A 351 3.67 2.13 -11.06
C SER A 351 4.87 1.98 -10.14
N SER A 352 4.79 2.58 -8.94
CA SER A 352 5.95 2.82 -8.09
C SER A 352 6.62 1.55 -7.52
N ASN A 353 5.85 0.52 -7.16
CA ASN A 353 6.42 -0.70 -6.57
C ASN A 353 6.85 -1.76 -7.61
N LEU A 354 6.62 -1.51 -8.89
CA LEU A 354 7.10 -2.40 -9.96
C LEU A 354 8.62 -2.56 -9.91
N GLU A 355 9.32 -1.52 -9.45
CA GLU A 355 10.78 -1.53 -9.26
C GLU A 355 11.24 -2.72 -8.39
N ARG A 356 10.52 -3.01 -7.29
CA ARG A 356 10.84 -4.13 -6.41
C ARG A 356 10.67 -5.49 -7.10
N LEU A 357 9.63 -5.63 -7.91
CA LEU A 357 9.45 -6.86 -8.71
C LEU A 357 10.59 -7.02 -9.71
N LEU A 358 10.93 -5.97 -10.45
CA LEU A 358 12.00 -6.01 -11.45
C LEU A 358 13.35 -6.33 -10.82
N TYR A 359 13.63 -5.78 -9.65
CA TYR A 359 14.83 -6.09 -8.88
C TYR A 359 14.93 -7.59 -8.55
N ALA A 360 13.84 -8.20 -8.08
CA ALA A 360 13.79 -9.63 -7.82
C ALA A 360 13.94 -10.47 -9.11
N LEU A 361 13.24 -10.09 -10.19
CA LEU A 361 13.25 -10.85 -11.44
C LEU A 361 14.59 -10.78 -12.19
N CYS A 362 15.32 -9.65 -12.10
CA CYS A 362 16.64 -9.51 -12.73
C CYS A 362 17.79 -10.10 -11.92
N GLY A 363 17.49 -10.79 -10.79
CA GLY A 363 18.50 -11.39 -9.94
C GLY A 363 19.21 -10.38 -9.03
N GLU A 364 18.48 -9.33 -8.62
CA GLU A 364 18.94 -8.30 -7.70
C GLU A 364 20.08 -7.42 -8.26
N ASP A 365 20.09 -7.24 -9.57
CA ASP A 365 21.05 -6.41 -10.30
C ASP A 365 20.62 -4.93 -10.20
N ASP A 366 21.22 -4.20 -9.27
CA ASP A 366 20.94 -2.78 -9.01
C ASP A 366 21.35 -1.87 -10.18
N ALA A 367 22.37 -2.25 -10.96
CA ALA A 367 22.79 -1.49 -12.14
C ALA A 367 21.73 -1.54 -13.24
N ARG A 368 21.10 -2.71 -13.48
CA ARG A 368 19.98 -2.82 -14.42
C ARG A 368 18.79 -1.99 -13.97
N ILE A 369 18.45 -2.01 -12.68
CA ILE A 369 17.38 -1.18 -12.13
C ILE A 369 17.67 0.31 -12.34
N ALA A 370 18.87 0.75 -12.03
CA ALA A 370 19.27 2.14 -12.23
C ALA A 370 19.17 2.56 -13.72
N ASP A 371 19.55 1.69 -14.64
CA ASP A 371 19.46 1.93 -16.09
C ASP A 371 17.99 2.03 -16.56
N TRP A 372 17.14 1.07 -16.22
CA TRP A 372 15.73 1.07 -16.63
C TRP A 372 14.95 2.26 -16.07
N PHE A 373 15.12 2.58 -14.77
CA PHE A 373 14.44 3.73 -14.17
C PHE A 373 15.05 5.07 -14.56
N GLY A 374 16.34 5.09 -14.86
CA GLY A 374 17.00 6.22 -15.51
C GLY A 374 16.44 6.49 -16.91
N SER A 375 16.23 5.44 -17.70
CA SER A 375 15.60 5.50 -19.02
C SER A 375 14.14 5.97 -18.92
N LEU A 376 13.36 5.41 -17.99
CA LEU A 376 11.99 5.84 -17.72
C LEU A 376 11.91 7.34 -17.39
N SER A 377 12.85 7.83 -16.59
CA SER A 377 12.90 9.26 -16.25
C SER A 377 13.19 10.15 -17.44
N LYS A 378 14.15 9.75 -18.30
CA LYS A 378 14.63 10.54 -19.44
C LYS A 378 13.72 10.48 -20.66
N THR A 379 13.26 9.28 -21.00
CA THR A 379 12.53 9.00 -22.27
C THR A 379 11.09 8.56 -22.06
N GLY A 380 10.68 8.27 -20.82
CA GLY A 380 9.36 7.73 -20.50
C GLY A 380 9.20 6.24 -20.81
N ARG A 381 10.27 5.52 -21.20
CA ARG A 381 10.19 4.14 -21.67
C ARG A 381 11.43 3.34 -21.26
N TYR A 382 11.23 2.04 -20.97
CA TYR A 382 12.29 1.03 -20.94
C TYR A 382 11.78 -0.33 -21.43
N GLU A 383 12.69 -1.23 -21.73
CA GLU A 383 12.41 -2.62 -22.09
C GLU A 383 13.29 -3.55 -21.24
N VAL A 384 12.67 -4.56 -20.64
CA VAL A 384 13.40 -5.55 -19.85
C VAL A 384 13.98 -6.64 -20.73
N THR A 385 14.98 -7.34 -20.23
CA THR A 385 15.66 -8.44 -20.91
C THR A 385 14.76 -9.67 -21.07
N ASP A 386 15.08 -10.54 -22.03
CA ASP A 386 14.26 -11.72 -22.37
C ASP A 386 14.14 -12.71 -21.19
N ASP A 387 15.16 -12.82 -20.33
CA ASP A 387 15.10 -13.62 -19.11
C ASP A 387 14.04 -13.08 -18.12
N VAL A 388 13.92 -11.76 -17.98
CA VAL A 388 12.90 -11.12 -17.15
C VAL A 388 11.52 -11.26 -17.79
N LYS A 389 11.39 -11.12 -19.12
CA LYS A 389 10.13 -11.36 -19.85
C LYS A 389 9.61 -12.78 -19.62
N ALA A 390 10.49 -13.78 -19.69
CA ALA A 390 10.13 -15.17 -19.45
C ALA A 390 9.61 -15.40 -18.02
N LYS A 391 10.26 -14.82 -17.02
CA LYS A 391 9.81 -14.90 -15.62
C LYS A 391 8.48 -14.18 -15.39
N LEU A 392 8.29 -13.01 -16.00
CA LEU A 392 7.00 -12.30 -15.95
C LEU A 392 5.87 -13.17 -16.52
N ALA A 393 6.05 -13.75 -17.72
CA ALA A 393 5.06 -14.60 -18.36
C ALA A 393 4.76 -15.87 -17.56
N ALA A 394 5.75 -16.44 -16.88
CA ALA A 394 5.57 -17.63 -16.05
C ALA A 394 4.68 -17.34 -14.83
N GLU A 395 4.83 -16.18 -14.18
CA GLU A 395 4.17 -15.88 -12.91
C GLU A 395 2.94 -14.99 -13.03
N PHE A 396 2.91 -14.09 -14.02
CA PHE A 396 1.86 -13.07 -14.16
C PHE A 396 1.01 -13.28 -15.40
N TYR A 397 -0.22 -12.81 -15.31
CA TYR A 397 -1.10 -12.52 -16.45
C TYR A 397 -1.54 -11.06 -16.33
N GLY A 398 -1.54 -10.31 -17.41
CA GLY A 398 -2.01 -8.93 -17.50
C GLY A 398 -3.27 -8.80 -18.32
N GLY A 399 -4.30 -8.17 -17.78
CA GLY A 399 -5.55 -7.86 -18.46
C GLY A 399 -6.07 -6.47 -18.08
N PHE A 400 -7.00 -5.93 -18.89
CA PHE A 400 -7.61 -4.64 -18.61
C PHE A 400 -9.05 -4.58 -19.09
N CYS A 401 -9.82 -3.63 -18.58
CA CYS A 401 -11.13 -3.27 -19.10
C CYS A 401 -11.37 -1.76 -19.00
N ASP A 402 -12.32 -1.27 -19.79
CA ASP A 402 -12.79 0.10 -19.77
C ASP A 402 -13.94 0.33 -18.78
N ASP A 403 -14.44 1.55 -18.70
CA ASP A 403 -15.51 1.93 -17.77
C ASP A 403 -16.85 1.24 -18.07
N ASP A 404 -17.19 1.04 -19.35
CA ASP A 404 -18.43 0.35 -19.75
C ASP A 404 -18.38 -1.13 -19.35
N GLN A 405 -17.26 -1.78 -19.60
CA GLN A 405 -17.01 -3.16 -19.17
C GLN A 405 -16.99 -3.28 -17.64
N THR A 406 -16.43 -2.29 -16.95
CA THR A 406 -16.43 -2.21 -15.47
C THR A 406 -17.85 -2.16 -14.93
N LYS A 407 -18.70 -1.25 -15.45
CA LYS A 407 -20.12 -1.14 -15.05
C LYS A 407 -20.91 -2.41 -15.39
N ALA A 408 -20.65 -3.01 -16.55
CA ALA A 408 -21.28 -4.27 -16.94
C ALA A 408 -20.90 -5.42 -15.97
N ALA A 409 -19.65 -5.47 -15.51
CA ALA A 409 -19.21 -6.45 -14.51
C ALA A 409 -19.89 -6.25 -13.15
N ILE A 410 -20.02 -5.00 -12.66
CA ILE A 410 -20.79 -4.70 -11.43
C ILE A 410 -22.23 -5.24 -11.57
N ARG A 411 -22.88 -4.94 -12.70
CA ARG A 411 -24.25 -5.38 -12.98
C ARG A 411 -24.36 -6.90 -12.98
N ALA A 412 -23.47 -7.58 -13.69
CA ALA A 412 -23.47 -9.04 -13.79
C ALA A 412 -23.26 -9.71 -12.42
N MET A 413 -22.35 -9.20 -11.61
CA MET A 413 -22.09 -9.70 -10.26
C MET A 413 -23.31 -9.54 -9.36
N PHE A 414 -23.95 -8.38 -9.41
CA PHE A 414 -25.15 -8.11 -8.62
C PHE A 414 -26.32 -8.99 -9.05
N ASP A 415 -26.64 -9.06 -10.35
CA ASP A 415 -27.78 -9.81 -10.86
C ASP A 415 -27.62 -11.32 -10.68
N LYS A 416 -26.41 -11.85 -10.86
CA LYS A 416 -26.17 -13.30 -10.87
C LYS A 416 -25.87 -13.87 -9.49
N TYR A 417 -25.14 -13.11 -8.67
CA TYR A 417 -24.60 -13.61 -7.40
C TYR A 417 -25.09 -12.81 -6.19
N SER A 418 -25.91 -11.78 -6.38
CA SER A 418 -26.33 -10.83 -5.33
C SER A 418 -25.11 -10.21 -4.60
N TYR A 419 -23.98 -10.11 -5.30
CA TYR A 419 -22.75 -9.54 -4.79
C TYR A 419 -22.53 -8.16 -5.40
N LEU A 420 -22.50 -7.13 -4.56
CA LEU A 420 -22.23 -5.77 -4.98
C LEU A 420 -20.75 -5.46 -4.75
N CYS A 421 -20.01 -5.18 -5.82
CA CYS A 421 -18.62 -4.79 -5.75
C CYS A 421 -18.40 -3.32 -6.15
N ASP A 422 -17.30 -2.75 -5.70
CA ASP A 422 -16.84 -1.44 -6.16
C ASP A 422 -16.25 -1.50 -7.57
N THR A 423 -15.98 -0.33 -8.13
CA THR A 423 -15.47 -0.19 -9.51
C THR A 423 -14.10 -0.84 -9.71
N HIS A 424 -13.20 -0.78 -8.72
CA HIS A 424 -11.89 -1.41 -8.81
C HIS A 424 -11.98 -2.94 -8.79
N THR A 425 -12.78 -3.47 -7.87
CA THR A 425 -13.06 -4.90 -7.79
C THR A 425 -13.70 -5.43 -9.08
N ALA A 426 -14.59 -4.64 -9.68
CA ALA A 426 -15.23 -5.00 -10.95
C ALA A 426 -14.23 -5.13 -12.11
N VAL A 427 -13.20 -4.28 -12.16
CA VAL A 427 -12.09 -4.45 -13.11
C VAL A 427 -11.40 -5.79 -12.92
N ALA A 428 -11.13 -6.19 -11.67
CA ALA A 428 -10.52 -7.49 -11.38
C ALA A 428 -11.42 -8.66 -11.78
N VAL A 429 -12.73 -8.57 -11.52
CA VAL A 429 -13.72 -9.57 -11.95
C VAL A 429 -13.71 -9.74 -13.47
N LYS A 430 -13.80 -8.64 -14.21
CA LYS A 430 -13.81 -8.69 -15.70
C LYS A 430 -12.52 -9.30 -16.25
N VAL A 431 -11.37 -8.90 -15.75
CA VAL A 431 -10.08 -9.46 -16.17
C VAL A 431 -9.98 -10.95 -15.83
N TYR A 432 -10.51 -11.38 -14.70
CA TYR A 432 -10.57 -12.80 -14.34
C TYR A 432 -11.46 -13.61 -15.27
N GLU A 433 -12.63 -13.10 -15.63
CA GLU A 433 -13.51 -13.75 -16.61
C GLU A 433 -12.82 -13.92 -17.97
N ASP A 434 -12.10 -12.89 -18.43
CA ASP A 434 -11.32 -12.95 -19.66
C ASP A 434 -10.19 -13.98 -19.56
N TYR A 435 -9.45 -13.98 -18.46
CA TYR A 435 -8.40 -14.98 -18.20
C TYR A 435 -8.94 -16.42 -18.26
N ARG A 436 -10.06 -16.70 -17.56
CA ARG A 436 -10.69 -18.03 -17.59
C ARG A 436 -11.12 -18.44 -19.01
N ARG A 437 -11.70 -17.51 -19.75
CA ARG A 437 -12.15 -17.76 -21.13
C ARG A 437 -10.97 -18.05 -22.06
N GLU A 438 -9.87 -17.33 -21.90
CA GLU A 438 -8.67 -17.45 -22.75
C GLU A 438 -7.86 -18.70 -22.44
N THR A 439 -7.73 -19.07 -21.17
CA THR A 439 -6.83 -20.13 -20.73
C THR A 439 -7.52 -21.46 -20.42
N GLY A 440 -8.82 -21.43 -20.10
CA GLY A 440 -9.52 -22.59 -19.57
C GLY A 440 -9.10 -23.00 -18.16
N ASP A 441 -8.34 -22.17 -17.46
CA ASP A 441 -7.86 -22.44 -16.10
C ASP A 441 -9.01 -22.53 -15.09
N THR A 442 -9.08 -23.64 -14.35
CA THR A 442 -10.09 -23.92 -13.32
C THR A 442 -9.53 -23.91 -11.91
N THR A 443 -8.29 -23.46 -11.73
CA THR A 443 -7.65 -23.33 -10.43
C THR A 443 -8.49 -22.41 -9.53
N LYS A 444 -8.68 -22.80 -8.26
CA LYS A 444 -9.37 -21.96 -7.29
C LYS A 444 -8.76 -20.57 -7.22
N THR A 445 -9.58 -19.55 -7.26
CA THR A 445 -9.13 -18.18 -7.46
C THR A 445 -9.68 -17.24 -6.39
N VAL A 446 -8.80 -16.41 -5.86
CA VAL A 446 -9.13 -15.32 -4.94
C VAL A 446 -9.06 -14.00 -5.70
N ILE A 447 -10.17 -13.28 -5.77
CA ILE A 447 -10.26 -11.93 -6.32
C ILE A 447 -10.19 -10.95 -5.15
N VAL A 448 -9.28 -9.98 -5.21
CA VAL A 448 -9.11 -9.00 -4.13
C VAL A 448 -10.11 -7.87 -4.30
N SER A 449 -11.01 -7.72 -3.32
CA SER A 449 -11.98 -6.62 -3.22
C SER A 449 -11.38 -5.50 -2.37
N THR A 450 -11.09 -4.36 -3.01
CA THR A 450 -10.20 -3.34 -2.46
C THR A 450 -10.91 -2.13 -1.86
N ALA A 451 -12.22 -1.96 -2.09
CA ALA A 451 -12.99 -0.87 -1.53
C ALA A 451 -14.47 -1.25 -1.36
N SER A 452 -15.15 -0.58 -0.43
CA SER A 452 -16.60 -0.68 -0.32
C SER A 452 -17.28 -0.07 -1.55
N PRO A 453 -18.34 -0.72 -2.10
CA PRO A 453 -19.10 -0.17 -3.21
C PRO A 453 -19.70 1.21 -2.91
N TYR A 454 -19.97 1.50 -1.66
CA TYR A 454 -20.50 2.79 -1.20
C TYR A 454 -19.54 3.97 -1.37
N LYS A 455 -18.24 3.75 -1.55
CA LYS A 455 -17.27 4.83 -1.83
C LYS A 455 -17.38 5.39 -3.25
N PHE A 456 -17.96 4.60 -4.15
CA PHE A 456 -18.14 4.92 -5.56
C PHE A 456 -19.63 4.84 -5.92
N GLY A 457 -20.49 5.30 -4.99
CA GLY A 457 -21.93 5.11 -5.01
C GLY A 457 -22.61 5.50 -6.31
N ALA A 458 -22.23 6.64 -6.92
CA ALA A 458 -22.80 7.09 -8.19
C ALA A 458 -22.57 6.06 -9.32
N SER A 459 -21.31 5.63 -9.53
CA SER A 459 -20.96 4.67 -10.59
C SER A 459 -21.56 3.29 -10.35
N VAL A 460 -21.58 2.84 -9.09
CA VAL A 460 -22.17 1.55 -8.71
C VAL A 460 -23.68 1.59 -8.87
N LEU A 461 -24.34 2.67 -8.45
CA LEU A 461 -25.79 2.84 -8.59
C LEU A 461 -26.22 2.87 -10.06
N GLU A 462 -25.49 3.63 -10.89
CA GLU A 462 -25.70 3.65 -12.34
C GLU A 462 -25.58 2.24 -12.93
N ALA A 463 -24.53 1.50 -12.56
CA ALA A 463 -24.28 0.15 -13.05
C ALA A 463 -25.43 -0.81 -12.76
N ILE A 464 -26.05 -0.74 -11.57
CA ILE A 464 -27.21 -1.59 -11.23
C ILE A 464 -28.57 -1.00 -11.67
N GLY A 465 -28.56 0.02 -12.53
CA GLY A 465 -29.76 0.61 -13.12
C GLY A 465 -30.52 1.52 -12.16
N GLY A 466 -29.86 2.12 -11.18
CA GLY A 466 -30.43 3.13 -10.30
C GLY A 466 -30.32 4.54 -10.89
N SER A 467 -31.13 5.46 -10.38
CA SER A 467 -31.06 6.88 -10.75
C SER A 467 -29.96 7.56 -9.95
N VAL A 468 -29.02 8.18 -10.64
CA VAL A 468 -27.98 9.02 -10.04
C VAL A 468 -28.54 10.44 -9.91
N SER A 469 -29.15 10.73 -8.76
CA SER A 469 -29.78 12.03 -8.47
C SER A 469 -29.68 12.33 -6.98
N GLY A 470 -29.71 13.62 -6.63
CA GLY A 470 -29.56 14.05 -5.25
C GLY A 470 -28.13 14.23 -4.79
N ASP A 471 -27.95 14.31 -3.47
CA ASP A 471 -26.63 14.39 -2.86
C ASP A 471 -26.01 12.99 -2.67
N GLU A 472 -24.74 12.93 -2.25
CA GLU A 472 -24.01 11.68 -2.01
C GLU A 472 -24.74 10.76 -1.02
N TYR A 473 -25.41 11.29 0.00
CA TYR A 473 -26.09 10.48 1.01
C TYR A 473 -27.42 9.94 0.51
N GLU A 474 -28.15 10.69 -0.31
CA GLU A 474 -29.34 10.19 -0.99
C GLU A 474 -29.01 9.06 -1.95
N MET A 475 -27.84 9.12 -2.60
CA MET A 475 -27.33 8.01 -3.43
C MET A 475 -26.96 6.79 -2.59
N LEU A 476 -26.35 6.96 -1.39
CA LEU A 476 -26.08 5.85 -0.47
C LEU A 476 -27.40 5.20 -0.01
N ASP A 477 -28.40 5.99 0.37
CA ASP A 477 -29.71 5.49 0.79
C ASP A 477 -30.40 4.72 -0.36
N THR A 478 -30.30 5.24 -1.58
CA THR A 478 -30.84 4.57 -2.77
C THR A 478 -30.13 3.26 -3.06
N LEU A 479 -28.79 3.25 -2.95
CA LEU A 479 -27.98 2.04 -3.16
C LEU A 479 -28.29 0.98 -2.09
N ASN A 480 -28.42 1.38 -0.82
CA ASN A 480 -28.85 0.52 0.27
C ASN A 480 -30.23 -0.12 -0.02
N SER A 481 -31.21 0.72 -0.38
CA SER A 481 -32.58 0.27 -0.66
C SER A 481 -32.64 -0.73 -1.83
N ARG A 482 -31.77 -0.58 -2.84
CA ARG A 482 -31.74 -1.47 -4.01
C ARG A 482 -30.95 -2.74 -3.78
N SER A 483 -29.84 -2.65 -3.04
CA SER A 483 -28.93 -3.78 -2.83
C SER A 483 -29.28 -4.61 -1.60
N GLY A 484 -29.97 -4.02 -0.63
CA GLY A 484 -30.19 -4.63 0.68
C GLY A 484 -28.95 -4.71 1.57
N LEU A 485 -27.82 -4.17 1.11
CA LEU A 485 -26.56 -4.15 1.88
C LEU A 485 -26.55 -2.93 2.79
N PRO A 486 -26.11 -3.06 4.06
CA PRO A 486 -26.03 -1.91 4.97
C PRO A 486 -24.93 -0.92 4.51
N VAL A 487 -25.19 0.36 4.69
CA VAL A 487 -24.18 1.41 4.50
C VAL A 487 -23.17 1.29 5.64
N PRO A 488 -21.85 1.20 5.36
CA PRO A 488 -20.84 1.19 6.41
C PRO A 488 -20.97 2.41 7.34
N GLU A 489 -20.90 2.19 8.66
CA GLU A 489 -21.07 3.25 9.66
C GLU A 489 -20.06 4.40 9.46
N ALA A 490 -18.85 4.05 9.06
CA ALA A 490 -17.78 5.01 8.74
C ALA A 490 -18.15 6.00 7.61
N LEU A 491 -19.07 5.62 6.70
CA LEU A 491 -19.57 6.49 5.64
C LEU A 491 -20.88 7.18 6.03
N ALA A 492 -21.82 6.45 6.63
CA ALA A 492 -23.09 7.01 7.09
C ALA A 492 -22.90 8.15 8.10
N GLY A 493 -21.98 7.98 9.04
CA GLY A 493 -21.66 8.95 10.07
C GLY A 493 -21.08 10.29 9.56
N LEU A 494 -20.56 10.34 8.32
CA LEU A 494 -20.01 11.56 7.74
C LEU A 494 -21.06 12.65 7.50
N LYS A 495 -22.32 12.30 7.36
CA LYS A 495 -23.41 13.25 7.11
C LYS A 495 -23.50 14.35 8.17
N THR A 496 -23.28 13.96 9.42
CA THR A 496 -23.41 14.86 10.59
C THR A 496 -22.10 15.45 11.08
N LYS A 497 -20.95 14.96 10.59
CA LYS A 497 -19.64 15.46 11.02
C LYS A 497 -19.40 16.89 10.51
N PRO A 498 -18.89 17.82 11.36
CA PRO A 498 -18.56 19.17 10.91
C PRO A 498 -17.35 19.18 9.96
N VAL A 499 -17.37 20.04 8.96
CA VAL A 499 -16.20 20.32 8.13
C VAL A 499 -15.19 21.09 8.98
N ARG A 500 -14.00 20.51 9.13
CA ARG A 500 -12.88 21.11 9.89
C ARG A 500 -11.86 21.79 8.97
N PHE A 501 -11.69 21.25 7.76
CA PHE A 501 -10.66 21.68 6.83
C PHE A 501 -11.32 22.15 5.52
N ALA A 502 -11.44 23.48 5.37
CA ALA A 502 -12.02 24.10 4.18
C ALA A 502 -10.99 24.93 3.39
N GLN A 503 -9.72 24.90 3.80
CA GLN A 503 -8.67 25.69 3.17
C GLN A 503 -8.34 25.14 1.78
N SER A 504 -8.29 26.05 0.79
CA SER A 504 -7.76 25.80 -0.55
C SER A 504 -6.72 26.87 -0.88
N VAL A 505 -5.59 26.48 -1.43
CA VAL A 505 -4.46 27.35 -1.74
C VAL A 505 -3.96 27.14 -3.16
N GLU A 506 -3.23 28.13 -3.69
CA GLU A 506 -2.46 27.94 -4.91
C GLU A 506 -1.31 26.94 -4.67
N LYS A 507 -0.96 26.12 -5.68
CA LYS A 507 0.09 25.10 -5.57
C LYS A 507 1.45 25.64 -5.12
N GLN A 508 1.74 26.90 -5.37
CA GLN A 508 2.98 27.58 -4.94
C GLN A 508 3.02 27.83 -3.43
N GLN A 509 1.87 27.88 -2.76
CA GLN A 509 1.73 28.18 -1.33
C GLN A 509 1.80 26.93 -0.43
N MET A 510 1.97 25.74 -1.00
CA MET A 510 1.98 24.48 -0.23
C MET A 510 3.05 24.48 0.88
N GLN A 511 4.25 25.03 0.62
CA GLN A 511 5.31 25.11 1.61
C GLN A 511 4.95 26.06 2.76
N ASP A 512 4.32 27.19 2.48
CA ASP A 512 3.87 28.13 3.50
C ASP A 512 2.81 27.50 4.42
N VAL A 513 1.91 26.68 3.85
CA VAL A 513 0.93 25.91 4.63
C VAL A 513 1.64 24.94 5.58
N VAL A 514 2.67 24.22 5.11
CA VAL A 514 3.46 23.30 5.96
C VAL A 514 4.12 24.07 7.10
N LEU A 515 4.81 25.16 6.81
CA LEU A 515 5.50 25.99 7.81
C LEU A 515 4.51 26.51 8.87
N HIS A 516 3.41 27.07 8.43
CA HIS A 516 2.36 27.59 9.33
C HIS A 516 1.82 26.50 10.28
N LEU A 517 1.50 25.32 9.74
CA LEU A 517 0.96 24.20 10.53
C LEU A 517 1.98 23.61 11.51
N LEU A 518 3.27 23.71 11.20
CA LEU A 518 4.34 23.24 12.08
C LEU A 518 4.76 24.31 13.10
N GLY A 519 4.31 25.57 12.96
CA GLY A 519 4.72 26.68 13.81
C GLY A 519 6.13 27.19 13.51
N LEU A 520 6.59 27.04 12.27
CA LEU A 520 7.94 27.38 11.79
C LEU A 520 7.95 28.65 10.95
#